data_26d4aa6ca2679bbe30a2f11c4122c137
#
_entry.id   26d4aa6ca2679bbe30a2f11c4122c137
#
_cell.length_a   1.000
_cell.length_b   1.000
_cell.length_c   1.000
_cell.angle_alpha   90.00
_cell.angle_beta   90.00
_cell.angle_gamma   90.00
#
_symmetry.space_group_name_H-M   'P 1'
#
loop_
_entity.id
_entity.type
_entity.pdbx_description
1 polymer ?
#
loop_
_entity_poly.entity_id
_entity_poly.type
_entity_poly.pdbx_seq_one_letter_code
_entity_poly.pdbx_strand_id
1 'polypeptide(L)'
;GNWPEKGCDYCINIEKAGGQSDRITNLDFPGIHAPVELDNNPLATRVTPRILEIYFDNTCNLKCVYCGPHFSSLWDAENIKFGDKAFKKDPKLQSNKQKLFDWLKINGHNLTNFNILGGEPLYQRELEECLDLFEAHPAPELKLQIFTNLNAKLKYVQKVTERVRHLIDKGCLREFEVTASLDCWGPQQEYVRFPLDLTTWQTNFEYL
;
A
#
# COMPACT_ATOMS: atom_id res chain seq x y z
N GLY A 1 9.72 -2.01 30.91
CA GLY A 1 9.08 -3.28 30.65
C GLY A 1 10.08 -4.30 30.16
N ASN A 2 9.84 -5.58 30.41
CA ASN A 2 10.71 -6.64 29.89
C ASN A 2 10.52 -6.79 28.38
N TRP A 3 11.61 -6.75 27.64
CA TRP A 3 11.59 -7.00 26.21
C TRP A 3 11.32 -8.50 25.96
N PRO A 4 10.56 -8.86 24.93
CA PRO A 4 10.45 -10.24 24.48
C PRO A 4 11.83 -10.79 24.13
N GLU A 5 12.09 -12.05 24.48
CA GLU A 5 13.41 -12.70 24.25
C GLU A 5 13.73 -12.93 22.78
N LYS A 6 12.76 -12.82 21.85
CA LYS A 6 12.94 -13.00 20.41
C LYS A 6 12.08 -12.01 19.62
N GLY A 7 12.62 -11.52 18.52
CA GLY A 7 11.89 -10.71 17.53
C GLY A 7 12.00 -9.20 17.72
N CYS A 8 12.56 -8.72 18.83
CA CYS A 8 12.75 -7.29 19.10
C CYS A 8 14.22 -6.83 19.02
N ASP A 9 15.15 -7.74 18.70
CA ASP A 9 16.58 -7.49 18.77
C ASP A 9 17.02 -6.32 17.89
N TYR A 10 16.39 -6.16 16.72
CA TYR A 10 16.71 -5.07 15.79
C TYR A 10 16.47 -3.70 16.45
N CYS A 11 15.25 -3.46 16.93
CA CYS A 11 14.91 -2.20 17.60
C CYS A 11 15.73 -1.98 18.88
N ILE A 12 15.91 -3.03 19.69
CA ILE A 12 16.69 -2.98 20.93
C ILE A 12 18.13 -2.56 20.65
N ASN A 13 18.78 -3.13 19.65
CA ASN A 13 20.18 -2.85 19.34
C ASN A 13 20.35 -1.41 18.82
N ILE A 14 19.43 -0.91 18.00
CA ILE A 14 19.44 0.49 17.56
C ILE A 14 19.31 1.44 18.77
N GLU A 15 18.34 1.19 19.65
CA GLU A 15 18.08 2.03 20.81
C GLU A 15 19.24 1.98 21.84
N LYS A 16 19.86 0.82 22.07
CA LYS A 16 21.05 0.69 22.89
C LYS A 16 22.27 1.40 22.31
N ALA A 17 22.34 1.53 20.99
CA ALA A 17 23.37 2.30 20.29
C ALA A 17 23.10 3.82 20.27
N GLY A 18 22.01 4.28 20.88
CA GLY A 18 21.59 5.70 20.91
C GLY A 18 20.86 6.16 19.66
N GLY A 19 20.44 5.24 18.79
CA GLY A 19 19.62 5.52 17.60
C GLY A 19 18.13 5.48 17.89
N GLN A 20 17.33 5.94 16.91
CA GLN A 20 15.87 5.83 16.91
C GLN A 20 15.45 4.62 16.09
N SER A 21 14.77 3.67 16.72
CA SER A 21 14.17 2.54 16.03
C SER A 21 12.82 2.91 15.42
N ASP A 22 12.34 2.12 14.45
CA ASP A 22 11.01 2.30 13.86
C ASP A 22 9.91 2.33 14.93
N ARG A 23 10.11 1.60 16.04
CA ARG A 23 9.17 1.61 17.16
C ARG A 23 9.05 3.01 17.79
N ILE A 24 10.18 3.71 17.99
CA ILE A 24 10.20 5.08 18.55
C ILE A 24 9.64 6.06 17.51
N THR A 25 10.12 5.98 16.27
CA THR A 25 9.68 6.84 15.18
C THR A 25 8.16 6.75 14.96
N ASN A 26 7.60 5.54 15.05
CA ASN A 26 6.15 5.35 14.91
C ASN A 26 5.34 5.89 16.11
N LEU A 27 5.92 5.98 17.31
CA LEU A 27 5.25 6.61 18.45
C LEU A 27 5.11 8.13 18.29
N ASP A 28 6.07 8.75 17.58
CA ASP A 28 6.08 10.19 17.31
C ASP A 28 5.28 10.56 16.04
N PHE A 29 4.73 9.57 15.32
CA PHE A 29 4.00 9.81 14.09
C PHE A 29 2.68 10.55 14.39
N PRO A 30 2.37 11.69 13.72
CA PRO A 30 1.13 12.41 13.95
C PRO A 30 -0.09 11.50 13.75
N GLY A 31 -0.91 11.34 14.77
CA GLY A 31 -2.09 10.46 14.75
C GLY A 31 -1.88 9.05 15.29
N ILE A 32 -0.63 8.63 15.55
CA ILE A 32 -0.34 7.48 16.42
C ILE A 32 -0.02 8.04 17.80
N HIS A 33 -1.01 8.53 18.49
CA HIS A 33 -0.85 8.70 19.93
C HIS A 33 -0.76 7.30 20.51
N ALA A 34 0.35 7.01 21.19
CA ALA A 34 0.42 5.84 22.07
C ALA A 34 -0.87 5.82 22.88
N PRO A 35 -1.62 4.73 22.87
CA PRO A 35 -2.92 4.75 23.48
C PRO A 35 -2.74 4.98 24.96
N VAL A 36 -3.04 6.18 25.42
CA VAL A 36 -3.29 6.46 26.85
C VAL A 36 -4.26 5.42 27.40
N GLU A 37 -5.12 4.88 26.54
CA GLU A 37 -6.04 3.78 26.81
C GLU A 37 -5.34 2.44 27.10
N LEU A 38 -4.20 2.12 26.49
CA LEU A 38 -3.44 0.89 26.80
C LEU A 38 -2.72 1.00 28.15
N ASP A 39 -2.23 2.19 28.50
CA ASP A 39 -1.61 2.40 29.81
C ASP A 39 -2.64 2.33 30.95
N ASN A 40 -3.86 2.76 30.69
CA ASN A 40 -4.97 2.76 31.66
C ASN A 40 -5.82 1.46 31.63
N ASN A 41 -5.77 0.71 30.54
CA ASN A 41 -6.49 -0.56 30.40
C ASN A 41 -5.68 -1.60 29.61
N PRO A 42 -4.69 -2.26 30.27
CA PRO A 42 -3.86 -3.29 29.64
C PRO A 42 -4.65 -4.52 29.17
N LEU A 43 -5.94 -4.62 29.52
CA LEU A 43 -6.87 -5.65 29.07
C LEU A 43 -7.76 -5.19 27.92
N ALA A 44 -7.55 -3.99 27.37
CA ALA A 44 -8.23 -3.56 26.15
C ALA A 44 -7.88 -4.53 24.99
N THR A 45 -8.76 -5.49 24.75
CA THR A 45 -8.55 -6.59 23.81
C THR A 45 -8.84 -6.19 22.35
N ARG A 46 -9.27 -4.95 22.11
CA ARG A 46 -9.64 -4.48 20.77
C ARG A 46 -9.07 -3.08 20.53
N VAL A 47 -7.96 -3.02 19.82
CA VAL A 47 -7.42 -1.78 19.27
C VAL A 47 -7.76 -1.74 17.79
N THR A 48 -8.44 -0.68 17.33
CA THR A 48 -8.67 -0.47 15.91
C THR A 48 -7.42 0.15 15.29
N PRO A 49 -6.80 -0.45 14.26
CA PRO A 49 -5.65 0.13 13.60
C PRO A 49 -6.01 1.50 12.99
N ARG A 50 -5.05 2.44 13.07
CA ARG A 50 -5.17 3.78 12.47
C ARG A 50 -4.51 3.85 11.10
N ILE A 51 -3.51 3.00 10.88
CA ILE A 51 -2.79 2.87 9.62
C ILE A 51 -2.98 1.45 9.12
N LEU A 52 -3.37 1.32 7.87
CA LEU A 52 -3.48 0.04 7.18
C LEU A 52 -2.65 0.07 5.91
N GLU A 53 -1.80 -0.92 5.75
CA GLU A 53 -1.01 -1.14 4.55
C GLU A 53 -1.37 -2.49 3.96
N ILE A 54 -1.69 -2.54 2.67
CA ILE A 54 -2.25 -3.75 2.06
C ILE A 54 -1.63 -4.05 0.69
N TYR A 55 -1.43 -5.34 0.44
CA TYR A 55 -1.06 -5.94 -0.82
C TYR A 55 -2.21 -6.85 -1.28
N PHE A 56 -3.00 -6.40 -2.25
CA PHE A 56 -4.17 -7.16 -2.69
C PHE A 56 -3.82 -8.37 -3.54
N ASP A 57 -2.89 -8.19 -4.48
CA ASP A 57 -2.52 -9.22 -5.45
C ASP A 57 -1.12 -8.94 -6.05
N ASN A 58 -0.54 -9.93 -6.73
CA ASN A 58 0.71 -9.77 -7.48
C ASN A 58 0.49 -9.27 -8.92
N THR A 59 -0.72 -8.88 -9.32
CA THR A 59 -0.98 -8.33 -10.65
C THR A 59 -0.15 -7.07 -10.87
N CYS A 60 0.79 -7.14 -11.82
CA CYS A 60 1.69 -6.05 -12.17
C CYS A 60 2.03 -6.13 -13.66
N ASN A 61 2.17 -4.97 -14.29
CA ASN A 61 2.56 -4.81 -15.69
C ASN A 61 4.07 -4.67 -15.89
N LEU A 62 4.88 -4.75 -14.82
CA LEU A 62 6.35 -4.71 -14.88
C LEU A 62 6.97 -5.93 -14.23
N LYS A 63 8.24 -6.21 -14.59
CA LYS A 63 9.12 -7.19 -13.99
C LYS A 63 10.46 -6.55 -13.65
N CYS A 64 10.45 -5.70 -12.63
CA CYS A 64 11.64 -5.01 -12.15
C CYS A 64 12.72 -6.00 -11.72
N VAL A 65 14.00 -5.70 -11.96
CA VAL A 65 15.13 -6.62 -11.73
C VAL A 65 15.29 -7.07 -10.27
N TYR A 66 14.80 -6.30 -9.32
CA TYR A 66 14.82 -6.60 -7.88
C TYR A 66 13.49 -7.13 -7.34
N CYS A 67 12.51 -7.37 -8.23
CA CYS A 67 11.20 -7.91 -7.86
C CYS A 67 11.14 -9.43 -8.12
N GLY A 68 10.02 -10.05 -7.74
CA GLY A 68 9.80 -11.47 -7.93
C GLY A 68 8.33 -11.81 -8.12
N PRO A 69 8.01 -13.11 -8.32
CA PRO A 69 6.66 -13.57 -8.62
C PRO A 69 5.63 -13.29 -7.53
N HIS A 70 6.08 -13.03 -6.29
CA HIS A 70 5.20 -12.64 -5.18
C HIS A 70 4.51 -11.29 -5.41
N PHE A 71 5.18 -10.38 -6.13
CA PHE A 71 4.73 -9.01 -6.37
C PHE A 71 4.58 -8.67 -7.85
N SER A 72 4.87 -9.61 -8.77
CA SER A 72 4.73 -9.40 -10.20
C SER A 72 4.23 -10.65 -10.91
N SER A 73 3.05 -10.53 -11.50
CA SER A 73 2.48 -11.58 -12.36
C SER A 73 3.27 -11.77 -13.66
N LEU A 74 4.01 -10.74 -14.13
CA LEU A 74 4.92 -10.91 -15.28
C LEU A 74 6.15 -11.74 -14.93
N TRP A 75 6.70 -11.60 -13.72
CA TRP A 75 7.76 -12.47 -13.23
C TRP A 75 7.27 -13.91 -13.08
N ASP A 76 6.06 -14.10 -12.56
CA ASP A 76 5.47 -15.44 -12.44
C ASP A 76 5.32 -16.10 -13.82
N ALA A 77 4.78 -15.38 -14.80
CA ALA A 77 4.62 -15.86 -16.17
C ALA A 77 5.98 -16.17 -16.84
N GLU A 78 7.02 -15.38 -16.59
CA GLU A 78 8.35 -15.63 -17.13
C GLU A 78 9.00 -16.84 -16.47
N ASN A 79 8.93 -16.98 -15.16
CA ASN A 79 9.45 -18.14 -14.42
C ASN A 79 8.82 -19.44 -14.93
N ILE A 80 7.49 -19.47 -15.12
CA ILE A 80 6.78 -20.62 -15.69
C ILE A 80 7.31 -20.94 -17.10
N LYS A 81 7.51 -19.90 -17.93
CA LYS A 81 8.05 -20.08 -19.29
C LYS A 81 9.43 -20.73 -19.31
N PHE A 82 10.25 -20.46 -18.29
CA PHE A 82 11.61 -21.04 -18.17
C PHE A 82 11.67 -22.31 -17.30
N GLY A 83 10.53 -22.89 -16.97
CA GLY A 83 10.44 -24.20 -16.32
C GLY A 83 10.34 -24.18 -14.79
N ASP A 84 10.23 -23.00 -14.19
CA ASP A 84 9.97 -22.87 -12.77
C ASP A 84 8.50 -23.16 -12.42
N LYS A 85 8.25 -23.44 -11.15
CA LYS A 85 6.88 -23.62 -10.65
C LYS A 85 6.18 -22.28 -10.55
N ALA A 86 4.91 -22.24 -10.97
CA ALA A 86 4.03 -21.08 -10.75
C ALA A 86 4.01 -20.67 -9.28
N PHE A 87 3.97 -19.35 -9.05
CA PHE A 87 3.75 -18.81 -7.72
C PHE A 87 2.37 -19.27 -7.20
N LYS A 88 2.36 -19.89 -6.04
CA LYS A 88 1.12 -20.35 -5.42
C LYS A 88 0.50 -19.22 -4.61
N LYS A 89 -0.55 -18.64 -5.15
CA LYS A 89 -1.40 -17.71 -4.38
C LYS A 89 -2.04 -18.44 -3.20
N ASP A 90 -2.20 -17.75 -2.08
CA ASP A 90 -2.94 -18.28 -0.94
C ASP A 90 -4.38 -18.63 -1.38
N PRO A 91 -4.84 -19.86 -1.19
CA PRO A 91 -6.21 -20.26 -1.53
C PRO A 91 -7.27 -19.47 -0.76
N LYS A 92 -6.91 -18.84 0.36
CA LYS A 92 -7.76 -17.96 1.16
C LYS A 92 -7.74 -16.49 0.70
N LEU A 93 -6.94 -16.14 -0.31
CA LEU A 93 -6.76 -14.74 -0.73
C LEU A 93 -8.11 -14.05 -0.98
N GLN A 94 -9.00 -14.69 -1.74
CA GLN A 94 -10.29 -14.09 -2.07
C GLN A 94 -11.20 -13.93 -0.84
N SER A 95 -11.24 -14.92 0.06
CA SER A 95 -12.01 -14.83 1.29
C SER A 95 -11.42 -13.80 2.25
N ASN A 96 -10.10 -13.64 2.27
CA ASN A 96 -9.43 -12.63 3.10
C ASN A 96 -9.69 -11.21 2.56
N LYS A 97 -9.68 -11.02 1.23
CA LYS A 97 -10.11 -9.75 0.61
C LYS A 97 -11.53 -9.40 1.04
N GLN A 98 -12.48 -10.33 0.94
CA GLN A 98 -13.87 -10.09 1.35
C GLN A 98 -13.96 -9.67 2.82
N LYS A 99 -13.28 -10.36 3.72
CA LYS A 99 -13.22 -10.01 5.16
C LYS A 99 -12.64 -8.63 5.39
N LEU A 100 -11.61 -8.25 4.63
CA LEU A 100 -11.03 -6.91 4.70
C LEU A 100 -12.05 -5.85 4.29
N PHE A 101 -12.74 -6.03 3.16
CA PHE A 101 -13.75 -5.08 2.70
C PHE A 101 -14.92 -4.99 3.70
N ASP A 102 -15.36 -6.10 4.27
CA ASP A 102 -16.41 -6.09 5.29
C ASP A 102 -15.94 -5.40 6.58
N TRP A 103 -14.68 -5.56 6.95
CA TRP A 103 -14.08 -4.83 8.07
C TRP A 103 -13.96 -3.33 7.78
N LEU A 104 -13.53 -2.95 6.57
CA LEU A 104 -13.42 -1.54 6.14
C LEU A 104 -14.76 -0.81 6.15
N LYS A 105 -15.86 -1.46 5.77
CA LYS A 105 -17.22 -0.88 5.86
C LYS A 105 -17.56 -0.42 7.27
N ILE A 106 -17.10 -1.15 8.26
CA ILE A 106 -17.43 -0.89 9.68
C ILE A 106 -16.39 0.03 10.32
N ASN A 107 -15.11 -0.16 10.01
CA ASN A 107 -13.99 0.45 10.75
C ASN A 107 -13.17 1.46 9.92
N GLY A 108 -13.44 1.58 8.62
CA GLY A 108 -12.65 2.43 7.72
C GLY A 108 -12.60 3.89 8.16
N HIS A 109 -13.67 4.40 8.77
CA HIS A 109 -13.75 5.76 9.32
C HIS A 109 -12.78 6.03 10.48
N ASN A 110 -12.21 4.98 11.10
CA ASN A 110 -11.20 5.11 12.16
C ASN A 110 -9.76 5.20 11.60
N LEU A 111 -9.57 4.89 10.32
CA LEU A 111 -8.26 4.96 9.68
C LEU A 111 -7.87 6.42 9.43
N THR A 112 -6.60 6.72 9.66
CA THR A 112 -5.95 7.97 9.24
C THR A 112 -5.16 7.79 7.95
N ASN A 113 -4.63 6.60 7.71
CA ASN A 113 -3.88 6.26 6.52
C ASN A 113 -4.28 4.87 6.00
N PHE A 114 -4.52 4.79 4.71
CA PHE A 114 -4.71 3.53 4.01
C PHE A 114 -3.78 3.49 2.78
N ASN A 115 -2.77 2.64 2.85
CA ASN A 115 -1.72 2.52 1.86
C ASN A 115 -1.96 1.26 1.01
N ILE A 116 -2.12 1.44 -0.29
CA ILE A 116 -2.27 0.32 -1.24
C ILE A 116 -0.95 0.14 -1.98
N LEU A 117 -0.34 -1.03 -1.77
CA LEU A 117 0.93 -1.44 -2.34
C LEU A 117 0.77 -2.75 -3.12
N GLY A 118 1.90 -3.27 -3.62
CA GLY A 118 2.08 -4.63 -4.14
C GLY A 118 1.43 -4.88 -5.49
N GLY A 119 2.18 -5.55 -6.38
CA GLY A 119 1.86 -5.55 -7.78
C GLY A 119 1.84 -4.12 -8.32
N GLU A 120 0.79 -3.76 -9.02
CA GLU A 120 0.53 -2.40 -9.48
C GLU A 120 -0.93 -2.02 -9.20
N PRO A 121 -1.20 -1.12 -8.26
CA PRO A 121 -2.56 -0.75 -7.88
C PRO A 121 -3.42 -0.26 -9.05
N LEU A 122 -2.84 0.47 -10.00
CA LEU A 122 -3.55 0.94 -11.22
C LEU A 122 -3.96 -0.20 -12.18
N TYR A 123 -3.52 -1.43 -11.94
CA TYR A 123 -3.92 -2.63 -12.70
C TYR A 123 -4.78 -3.59 -11.87
N GLN A 124 -5.10 -3.21 -10.62
CA GLN A 124 -5.91 -4.02 -9.72
C GLN A 124 -7.30 -3.40 -9.56
N ARG A 125 -8.34 -4.21 -9.74
CA ARG A 125 -9.74 -3.76 -9.57
C ARG A 125 -10.04 -3.34 -8.13
N GLU A 126 -9.28 -3.84 -7.18
CA GLU A 126 -9.44 -3.55 -5.76
C GLU A 126 -9.25 -2.06 -5.44
N LEU A 127 -8.49 -1.32 -6.23
CA LEU A 127 -8.40 0.12 -6.10
C LEU A 127 -9.78 0.78 -6.36
N GLU A 128 -10.45 0.41 -7.45
CA GLU A 128 -11.79 0.94 -7.72
C GLU A 128 -12.82 0.48 -6.67
N GLU A 129 -12.74 -0.78 -6.23
CA GLU A 129 -13.58 -1.32 -5.16
C GLU A 129 -13.39 -0.54 -3.84
N CYS A 130 -12.15 -0.10 -3.52
CA CYS A 130 -11.89 0.78 -2.38
C CYS A 130 -12.55 2.17 -2.55
N LEU A 131 -12.46 2.76 -3.76
CA LEU A 131 -13.09 4.05 -4.03
C LEU A 131 -14.63 3.94 -3.92
N ASP A 132 -15.23 2.86 -4.43
CA ASP A 132 -16.65 2.58 -4.28
C ASP A 132 -17.06 2.43 -2.81
N LEU A 133 -16.22 1.73 -2.04
CA LEU A 133 -16.44 1.53 -0.62
C LEU A 133 -16.43 2.86 0.14
N PHE A 134 -15.42 3.72 -0.08
CA PHE A 134 -15.33 5.00 0.63
C PHE A 134 -16.34 6.04 0.14
N GLU A 135 -16.88 5.90 -1.06
CA GLU A 135 -18.04 6.68 -1.48
C GLU A 135 -19.31 6.29 -0.71
N ALA A 136 -19.52 4.98 -0.50
CA ALA A 136 -20.64 4.45 0.24
C ALA A 136 -20.48 4.54 1.77
N HIS A 137 -19.27 4.49 2.27
CA HIS A 137 -18.89 4.52 3.69
C HIS A 137 -17.79 5.55 3.91
N PRO A 138 -18.11 6.85 4.02
CA PRO A 138 -17.13 7.92 4.13
C PRO A 138 -16.17 7.77 5.30
N ALA A 139 -14.91 8.14 5.06
CA ALA A 139 -13.82 8.19 6.03
C ALA A 139 -13.13 9.57 5.94
N PRO A 140 -13.73 10.65 6.46
CA PRO A 140 -13.32 12.03 6.21
C PRO A 140 -11.94 12.38 6.76
N GLU A 141 -11.38 11.56 7.66
CA GLU A 141 -10.02 11.73 8.20
C GLU A 141 -8.97 10.87 7.47
N LEU A 142 -9.40 10.07 6.48
CA LEU A 142 -8.54 9.13 5.79
C LEU A 142 -7.69 9.80 4.71
N LYS A 143 -6.38 9.61 4.79
CA LYS A 143 -5.46 9.74 3.65
C LYS A 143 -5.36 8.38 2.94
N LEU A 144 -5.81 8.32 1.68
CA LEU A 144 -5.58 7.19 0.80
C LEU A 144 -4.27 7.39 0.05
N GLN A 145 -3.38 6.42 0.08
CA GLN A 145 -2.11 6.46 -0.62
C GLN A 145 -1.95 5.24 -1.52
N ILE A 146 -1.46 5.44 -2.73
CA ILE A 146 -1.07 4.37 -3.63
C ILE A 146 0.41 4.44 -3.96
N PHE A 147 1.07 3.28 -4.02
CA PHE A 147 2.44 3.14 -4.51
C PHE A 147 2.40 2.52 -5.90
N THR A 148 2.72 3.31 -6.91
CA THR A 148 2.53 2.92 -8.30
C THR A 148 3.81 3.05 -9.13
N ASN A 149 3.98 2.18 -10.10
CA ASN A 149 5.01 2.33 -11.13
C ASN A 149 4.65 3.38 -12.18
N LEU A 150 3.44 3.91 -12.13
CA LEU A 150 2.89 4.97 -12.98
C LEU A 150 2.94 4.68 -14.51
N ASN A 151 3.13 3.41 -14.89
CA ASN A 151 3.18 2.97 -16.28
C ASN A 151 1.82 2.45 -16.75
N ALA A 152 0.77 3.24 -16.55
CA ALA A 152 -0.59 2.97 -16.97
C ALA A 152 -1.03 3.91 -18.11
N LYS A 153 -2.14 3.57 -18.79
CA LYS A 153 -2.71 4.48 -19.80
C LYS A 153 -3.15 5.79 -19.13
N LEU A 154 -2.74 6.94 -19.65
CA LEU A 154 -3.06 8.27 -19.11
C LEU A 154 -4.56 8.42 -18.83
N LYS A 155 -5.43 8.00 -19.75
CA LYS A 155 -6.89 8.07 -19.56
C LYS A 155 -7.36 7.34 -18.27
N TYR A 156 -6.67 6.27 -17.88
CA TYR A 156 -7.01 5.56 -16.65
C TYR A 156 -6.52 6.31 -15.40
N VAL A 157 -5.30 6.86 -15.47
CA VAL A 157 -4.77 7.73 -14.40
C VAL A 157 -5.71 8.92 -14.19
N GLN A 158 -6.13 9.58 -15.25
CA GLN A 158 -7.11 10.68 -15.22
C GLN A 158 -8.42 10.25 -14.55
N LYS A 159 -9.01 9.11 -14.98
CA LYS A 159 -10.24 8.56 -14.39
C LYS A 159 -10.13 8.38 -12.88
N VAL A 160 -9.04 7.75 -12.42
CA VAL A 160 -8.81 7.50 -10.98
C VAL A 160 -8.64 8.82 -10.23
N THR A 161 -7.82 9.72 -10.73
CA THR A 161 -7.53 11.02 -10.10
C THR A 161 -8.80 11.89 -10.00
N GLU A 162 -9.58 11.97 -11.07
CA GLU A 162 -10.83 12.73 -11.08
C GLU A 162 -11.85 12.14 -10.09
N ARG A 163 -11.94 10.81 -10.03
CA ARG A 163 -12.81 10.15 -9.08
C ARG A 163 -12.40 10.41 -7.63
N VAL A 164 -11.12 10.31 -7.33
CA VAL A 164 -10.61 10.60 -5.99
C VAL A 164 -10.85 12.07 -5.60
N ARG A 165 -10.59 13.00 -6.53
CA ARG A 165 -10.90 14.43 -6.31
C ARG A 165 -12.37 14.63 -5.94
N HIS A 166 -13.27 13.97 -6.67
CA HIS A 166 -14.69 14.01 -6.35
C HIS A 166 -15.03 13.46 -4.95
N LEU A 167 -14.35 12.39 -4.51
CA LEU A 167 -14.53 11.85 -3.16
C LEU A 167 -14.02 12.81 -2.07
N ILE A 168 -12.93 13.52 -2.33
CA ILE A 168 -12.39 14.54 -1.42
C ILE A 168 -13.35 15.73 -1.35
N ASP A 169 -13.84 16.22 -2.48
CA ASP A 169 -14.79 17.33 -2.56
C ASP A 169 -16.11 17.01 -1.84
N LYS A 170 -16.53 15.75 -1.84
CA LYS A 170 -17.67 15.24 -1.08
C LYS A 170 -17.41 15.03 0.42
N GLY A 171 -16.16 15.18 0.88
CA GLY A 171 -15.77 14.85 2.25
C GLY A 171 -15.78 13.37 2.57
N CYS A 172 -15.69 12.49 1.55
CA CYS A 172 -15.58 11.05 1.76
C CYS A 172 -14.15 10.62 2.14
N LEU A 173 -13.15 11.39 1.70
CA LEU A 173 -11.73 11.22 2.02
C LEU A 173 -11.13 12.58 2.36
N ARG A 174 -10.06 12.59 3.17
CA ARG A 174 -9.31 13.82 3.47
C ARG A 174 -8.32 14.17 2.36
N GLU A 175 -7.59 13.18 1.89
CA GLU A 175 -6.40 13.39 1.06
C GLU A 175 -6.12 12.16 0.20
N PHE A 176 -5.49 12.38 -0.96
CA PHE A 176 -4.95 11.33 -1.80
C PHE A 176 -3.47 11.60 -2.10
N GLU A 177 -2.65 10.60 -1.89
CA GLU A 177 -1.22 10.65 -2.19
C GLU A 177 -0.84 9.59 -3.21
N VAL A 178 -0.05 9.99 -4.20
CA VAL A 178 0.53 9.09 -5.20
C VAL A 178 2.03 9.05 -5.02
N THR A 179 2.55 7.92 -4.59
CA THR A 179 3.98 7.65 -4.54
C THR A 179 4.40 6.97 -5.83
N ALA A 180 4.98 7.75 -6.74
CA ALA A 180 5.44 7.27 -8.05
C ALA A 180 6.85 6.68 -7.94
N SER A 181 6.99 5.42 -8.36
CA SER A 181 8.26 4.70 -8.29
C SER A 181 9.21 5.11 -9.41
N LEU A 182 10.40 5.60 -9.02
CA LEU A 182 11.49 5.95 -9.93
C LEU A 182 12.82 5.67 -9.23
N ASP A 183 13.71 4.91 -9.89
CA ASP A 183 15.03 4.57 -9.31
C ASP A 183 16.14 5.45 -9.91
N CYS A 184 16.03 5.77 -11.20
CA CYS A 184 16.98 6.60 -11.95
C CYS A 184 16.28 7.22 -13.17
N TRP A 185 17.03 7.97 -13.98
CA TRP A 185 16.51 8.58 -15.20
C TRP A 185 17.15 7.98 -16.46
N GLY A 186 16.40 7.95 -17.56
CA GLY A 186 16.85 7.49 -18.86
C GLY A 186 16.70 5.98 -19.08
N PRO A 187 17.42 5.40 -20.09
CA PRO A 187 17.28 3.98 -20.46
C PRO A 187 17.54 3.00 -19.34
N GLN A 188 18.30 3.39 -18.33
CA GLN A 188 18.56 2.58 -17.15
C GLN A 188 17.29 2.32 -16.34
N GLN A 189 16.38 3.30 -16.27
CA GLN A 189 15.08 3.14 -15.60
C GLN A 189 14.21 2.10 -16.31
N GLU A 190 14.17 2.13 -17.64
CA GLU A 190 13.43 1.16 -18.43
C GLU A 190 14.01 -0.26 -18.33
N TYR A 191 15.33 -0.37 -18.20
CA TYR A 191 15.99 -1.64 -17.94
C TYR A 191 15.68 -2.18 -16.53
N VAL A 192 15.84 -1.35 -15.51
CA VAL A 192 15.64 -1.75 -14.10
C VAL A 192 14.19 -2.12 -13.84
N ARG A 193 13.25 -1.42 -14.47
CA ARG A 193 11.79 -1.64 -14.32
C ARG A 193 11.11 -2.16 -15.59
N PHE A 194 11.74 -3.09 -16.28
CA PHE A 194 11.24 -3.60 -17.57
C PHE A 194 9.81 -4.18 -17.46
N PRO A 195 8.92 -3.95 -18.43
CA PRO A 195 9.01 -3.08 -19.60
C PRO A 195 8.40 -1.66 -19.40
N LEU A 196 8.90 -0.91 -18.45
CA LEU A 196 8.48 0.48 -18.25
C LEU A 196 8.80 1.31 -19.49
N ASP A 197 7.85 2.16 -19.89
CA ASP A 197 8.04 3.23 -20.87
C ASP A 197 8.18 4.57 -20.12
N LEU A 198 9.37 5.13 -20.14
CA LEU A 198 9.68 6.36 -19.40
C LEU A 198 8.88 7.57 -19.91
N THR A 199 8.52 7.60 -21.20
CA THR A 199 7.66 8.64 -21.76
C THR A 199 6.24 8.58 -21.19
N THR A 200 5.69 7.38 -21.10
CA THR A 200 4.39 7.14 -20.44
C THR A 200 4.44 7.53 -18.97
N TRP A 201 5.52 7.15 -18.26
CA TRP A 201 5.72 7.51 -16.86
C TRP A 201 5.75 9.03 -16.67
N GLN A 202 6.56 9.73 -17.48
CA GLN A 202 6.70 11.19 -17.42
C GLN A 202 5.37 11.88 -17.72
N THR A 203 4.66 11.46 -18.76
CA THR A 203 3.35 12.03 -19.15
C THR A 203 2.34 11.90 -18.00
N ASN A 204 2.31 10.75 -17.33
CA ASN A 204 1.42 10.52 -16.20
C ASN A 204 1.83 11.33 -14.96
N PHE A 205 3.15 11.46 -14.72
CA PHE A 205 3.68 12.24 -13.60
C PHE A 205 3.41 13.75 -13.77
N GLU A 206 3.58 14.28 -14.98
CA GLU A 206 3.29 15.69 -15.28
C GLU A 206 1.79 16.04 -15.21
N TYR A 207 0.92 15.04 -15.37
CA TYR A 207 -0.53 15.21 -15.22
C TYR A 207 -0.96 15.30 -13.75
N LEU A 208 -0.32 14.57 -12.83
CA LEU A 208 -0.68 14.50 -11.41
C LEU A 208 -0.38 15.80 -10.67
#